data_87c3dfe8f72d6689ea60925ca98148ea
#
_entry.id   87c3dfe8f72d6689ea60925ca98148ea
#
_cell.length_a   1.000
_cell.length_b   1.000
_cell.length_c   1.000
_cell.angle_alpha   90.00
_cell.angle_beta   90.00
_cell.angle_gamma   90.00
#
_symmetry.space_group_name_H-M   'P 1'
#
loop_
_entity.id
_entity.type
_entity.pdbx_description
1 polymer ?
#
loop_
_entity_poly.entity_id
_entity_poly.type
_entity_poly.pdbx_seq_one_letter_code
_entity_poly.pdbx_strand_id
1 'polypeptide(L)'
;MKITTLKKAAVAFAAVGALALTVAAGPASAEMKEQEFRVVGTWGFLDHWKEREGPFWNERLPKLSGGKLTANAKSQTELGLSGYEIMRLLKLGVFDAVHGVTTYVAQDSPAIEGADLAGVIQDLPTYRKANEAYRHILAREFEEKYDAKLLMIYAWPSQQLFCNLGDKSVTEYGLDKLAGKKIRTYSTTLGDFIAGVGGTAVTIAFAEVVPALQKGVADCGLTGTLPAYNAKWWQVVTHNIRIRLGYASSFLAMNLKKWNSLDEETQNFFKAQLAPLEEEMWAATAINDQRGMDCNAQGPCDTQVGNMTAIEPTAADKVMLQSVVENFVLKRWAKRCGTQKCVDEWNATIGKISGMKAAL
;
A
#
# COMPACT_ATOMS: atom_id res chain seq x y z
N MET A 1 44.31 -18.94 101.85
CA MET A 1 45.52 -19.65 101.34
C MET A 1 45.19 -20.10 99.91
N LYS A 2 46.08 -19.78 99.03
CA LYS A 2 46.19 -20.13 97.61
C LYS A 2 45.60 -19.14 96.60
N ILE A 3 46.52 -18.48 96.02
CA ILE A 3 46.64 -17.68 94.82
C ILE A 3 46.29 -18.49 93.56
N THR A 4 45.58 -17.95 92.62
CA THR A 4 45.75 -18.35 91.24
C THR A 4 45.37 -17.26 90.23
N THR A 5 46.32 -16.83 89.57
CA THR A 5 46.64 -16.14 88.30
C THR A 5 45.52 -15.81 87.35
N LEU A 6 45.50 -14.48 86.93
CA LEU A 6 44.87 -13.93 85.75
C LEU A 6 45.49 -14.48 84.46
N LYS A 7 44.70 -14.84 83.52
CA LYS A 7 45.11 -14.90 82.10
C LYS A 7 44.33 -13.86 81.27
N LYS A 8 45.06 -12.99 80.66
CA LYS A 8 44.57 -12.00 79.68
C LYS A 8 44.10 -12.67 78.41
N ALA A 9 42.86 -12.44 78.02
CA ALA A 9 42.37 -12.84 76.71
C ALA A 9 42.35 -11.56 75.81
N ALA A 10 43.05 -11.64 74.69
CA ALA A 10 43.07 -10.61 73.65
C ALA A 10 41.78 -10.61 72.84
N VAL A 11 41.14 -9.50 72.75
CA VAL A 11 39.97 -9.29 71.89
C VAL A 11 40.46 -8.94 70.46
N ALA A 12 40.23 -9.85 69.53
CA ALA A 12 40.47 -9.60 68.08
C ALA A 12 39.24 -8.87 67.55
N PHE A 13 39.47 -7.66 67.02
CA PHE A 13 38.49 -6.91 66.24
C PHE A 13 38.42 -7.51 64.84
N ALA A 14 37.32 -8.15 64.49
CA ALA A 14 36.99 -8.52 63.13
C ALA A 14 36.38 -7.31 62.39
N ALA A 15 37.13 -6.73 61.44
CA ALA A 15 36.63 -5.76 60.51
C ALA A 15 35.71 -6.42 59.50
N VAL A 16 34.38 -6.18 59.58
CA VAL A 16 33.39 -6.56 58.61
C VAL A 16 33.47 -5.55 57.46
N GLY A 17 34.10 -5.96 56.35
CA GLY A 17 34.11 -5.20 55.10
C GLY A 17 32.70 -5.21 54.45
N ALA A 18 32.03 -4.09 54.47
CA ALA A 18 30.80 -3.91 53.69
C ALA A 18 31.14 -3.85 52.19
N LEU A 19 30.90 -4.96 51.46
CA LEU A 19 30.91 -4.96 50.02
C LEU A 19 29.69 -4.17 49.55
N ALA A 20 29.89 -2.90 49.13
CA ALA A 20 28.87 -2.15 48.39
C ALA A 20 28.71 -2.78 47.01
N LEU A 21 27.64 -3.56 46.82
CA LEU A 21 27.16 -3.96 45.48
C LEU A 21 26.68 -2.68 44.80
N THR A 22 27.55 -2.12 43.94
CA THR A 22 27.12 -1.14 42.93
C THR A 22 26.29 -1.91 41.91
N VAL A 23 24.99 -1.89 42.07
CA VAL A 23 24.04 -2.24 41.00
C VAL A 23 24.29 -1.19 39.91
N ALA A 24 25.01 -1.61 38.86
CA ALA A 24 25.08 -0.82 37.63
C ALA A 24 23.65 -0.71 37.11
N ALA A 25 23.03 0.44 37.30
CA ALA A 25 21.79 0.79 36.62
C ALA A 25 22.13 0.74 35.12
N GLY A 26 21.70 -0.31 34.43
CA GLY A 26 21.69 -0.33 32.97
C GLY A 26 21.00 0.94 32.46
N PRO A 27 21.30 1.41 31.24
CA PRO A 27 20.62 2.56 30.70
C PRO A 27 19.10 2.35 30.86
N ALA A 28 18.43 3.22 31.60
CA ALA A 28 16.99 3.20 31.70
C ALA A 28 16.46 3.31 30.28
N SER A 29 15.80 2.26 29.79
CA SER A 29 15.08 2.34 28.54
C SER A 29 14.13 3.52 28.67
N ALA A 30 14.24 4.50 27.80
CA ALA A 30 13.40 5.68 27.87
C ALA A 30 11.96 5.23 27.66
N GLU A 31 11.15 5.40 28.70
CA GLU A 31 9.77 4.93 28.71
C GLU A 31 8.97 5.61 27.58
N MET A 32 8.27 4.81 26.75
CA MET A 32 7.44 5.28 25.65
C MET A 32 6.44 6.34 26.16
N LYS A 33 6.44 7.50 25.51
CA LYS A 33 5.55 8.61 25.88
C LYS A 33 4.13 8.38 25.34
N GLU A 34 3.13 8.84 26.08
CA GLU A 34 1.75 8.82 25.59
C GLU A 34 1.60 9.73 24.36
N GLN A 35 0.98 9.16 23.31
CA GLN A 35 0.76 9.82 22.02
C GLN A 35 -0.59 9.44 21.45
N GLU A 36 -1.30 10.41 20.90
CA GLU A 36 -2.46 10.17 20.04
C GLU A 36 -2.13 10.53 18.60
N PHE A 37 -2.56 9.67 17.64
CA PHE A 37 -2.32 9.83 16.21
C PHE A 37 -3.62 10.10 15.48
N ARG A 38 -3.61 11.09 14.60
CA ARG A 38 -4.70 11.35 13.64
C ARG A 38 -4.36 10.61 12.35
N VAL A 39 -5.16 9.60 12.01
CA VAL A 39 -4.83 8.69 10.90
C VAL A 39 -5.94 8.67 9.87
N VAL A 40 -5.55 8.70 8.60
CA VAL A 40 -6.45 8.43 7.47
C VAL A 40 -6.12 7.07 6.89
N GLY A 41 -7.07 6.14 6.95
CA GLY A 41 -7.01 4.87 6.24
C GLY A 41 -7.57 5.00 4.82
N THR A 42 -7.62 3.89 4.11
CA THR A 42 -8.17 3.82 2.77
C THR A 42 -9.72 3.92 2.78
N TRP A 43 -10.41 3.44 1.75
CA TRP A 43 -11.87 3.59 1.66
C TRP A 43 -12.60 2.65 2.62
N GLY A 44 -13.52 3.18 3.42
CA GLY A 44 -14.22 2.52 4.51
C GLY A 44 -15.03 1.28 4.15
N PHE A 45 -15.41 1.12 2.89
CA PHE A 45 -16.13 -0.06 2.40
C PHE A 45 -15.20 -1.20 1.94
N LEU A 46 -13.88 -0.99 1.92
CA LEU A 46 -12.90 -1.99 1.52
C LEU A 46 -12.41 -2.84 2.69
N ASP A 47 -12.09 -4.10 2.41
CA ASP A 47 -11.59 -5.05 3.40
C ASP A 47 -10.24 -4.63 4.00
N HIS A 48 -9.39 -3.92 3.25
CA HIS A 48 -8.14 -3.36 3.78
C HIS A 48 -8.39 -2.48 4.99
N TRP A 49 -9.36 -1.56 4.89
CA TRP A 49 -9.76 -0.73 6.03
C TRP A 49 -10.44 -1.55 7.13
N LYS A 50 -11.48 -2.31 6.77
CA LYS A 50 -12.33 -2.99 7.75
C LYS A 50 -11.61 -4.04 8.57
N GLU A 51 -10.72 -4.80 7.94
CA GLU A 51 -10.10 -5.98 8.54
C GLU A 51 -8.69 -5.71 9.06
N ARG A 52 -8.01 -4.64 8.60
CA ARG A 52 -6.58 -4.42 8.88
C ARG A 52 -6.25 -3.02 9.35
N GLU A 53 -6.43 -2.00 8.49
CA GLU A 53 -6.01 -0.63 8.81
C GLU A 53 -6.75 -0.09 10.04
N GLY A 54 -8.09 -0.08 10.00
CA GLY A 54 -8.93 0.40 11.11
C GLY A 54 -8.68 -0.36 12.41
N PRO A 55 -8.74 -1.70 12.42
CA PRO A 55 -8.44 -2.51 13.62
C PRO A 55 -7.01 -2.33 14.13
N PHE A 56 -6.01 -2.17 13.25
CA PHE A 56 -4.65 -1.91 13.70
C PHE A 56 -4.57 -0.62 14.52
N TRP A 57 -5.05 0.48 13.96
CA TRP A 57 -4.93 1.79 14.59
C TRP A 57 -5.83 1.96 15.81
N ASN A 58 -7.09 1.54 15.72
CA ASN A 58 -8.08 1.82 16.76
C ASN A 58 -8.11 0.76 17.89
N GLU A 59 -7.62 -0.47 17.65
CA GLU A 59 -7.72 -1.57 18.61
C GLU A 59 -6.35 -2.18 18.96
N ARG A 60 -5.56 -2.58 17.93
CA ARG A 60 -4.28 -3.28 18.15
C ARG A 60 -3.21 -2.36 18.71
N LEU A 61 -3.07 -1.14 18.19
CA LEU A 61 -2.09 -0.15 18.62
C LEU A 61 -2.21 0.16 20.12
N PRO A 62 -3.39 0.55 20.67
CA PRO A 62 -3.55 0.78 22.09
C PRO A 62 -3.23 -0.46 22.93
N LYS A 63 -3.72 -1.62 22.52
CA LYS A 63 -3.49 -2.89 23.23
C LYS A 63 -2.01 -3.26 23.27
N LEU A 64 -1.30 -3.17 22.15
CA LEU A 64 0.11 -3.56 22.04
C LEU A 64 1.05 -2.59 22.76
N SER A 65 0.67 -1.31 22.88
CA SER A 65 1.44 -0.26 23.58
C SER A 65 1.07 -0.10 25.06
N GLY A 66 0.20 -0.96 25.61
CA GLY A 66 -0.30 -0.80 26.98
C GLY A 66 -1.07 0.49 27.22
N GLY A 67 -1.74 1.00 26.17
CA GLY A 67 -2.53 2.24 26.21
C GLY A 67 -1.73 3.52 25.95
N LYS A 68 -0.41 3.44 25.80
CA LYS A 68 0.43 4.64 25.59
C LYS A 68 0.27 5.26 24.22
N LEU A 69 0.07 4.44 23.19
CA LEU A 69 -0.18 4.92 21.84
C LEU A 69 -1.64 4.66 21.47
N THR A 70 -2.35 5.72 21.11
CA THR A 70 -3.74 5.68 20.66
C THR A 70 -3.87 6.35 19.30
N ALA A 71 -4.96 6.08 18.58
CA ALA A 71 -5.23 6.75 17.33
C ALA A 71 -6.72 7.10 17.18
N ASN A 72 -6.98 8.23 16.54
CA ASN A 72 -8.27 8.55 15.94
C ASN A 72 -8.14 8.27 14.43
N ALA A 73 -8.31 7.01 14.07
CA ALA A 73 -8.20 6.58 12.68
C ALA A 73 -9.58 6.52 12.03
N LYS A 74 -9.69 7.18 10.87
CA LYS A 74 -10.89 7.21 10.04
C LYS A 74 -10.55 6.88 8.59
N SER A 75 -11.50 6.29 7.89
CA SER A 75 -11.35 6.04 6.45
C SER A 75 -11.48 7.33 5.64
N GLN A 76 -10.93 7.33 4.42
CA GLN A 76 -11.10 8.44 3.47
C GLN A 76 -12.60 8.72 3.23
N THR A 77 -13.43 7.68 3.16
CA THR A 77 -14.87 7.80 2.93
C THR A 77 -15.60 8.52 4.05
N GLU A 78 -15.24 8.22 5.32
CA GLU A 78 -15.81 8.90 6.48
C GLU A 78 -15.43 10.38 6.54
N LEU A 79 -14.25 10.73 6.00
CA LEU A 79 -13.74 12.10 5.98
C LEU A 79 -14.11 12.86 4.70
N GLY A 80 -14.78 12.20 3.72
CA GLY A 80 -15.11 12.81 2.44
C GLY A 80 -13.89 13.10 1.56
N LEU A 81 -12.78 12.37 1.74
CA LEU A 81 -11.53 12.56 1.01
C LEU A 81 -11.48 11.68 -0.23
N SER A 82 -10.86 12.19 -1.30
CA SER A 82 -10.76 11.51 -2.60
C SER A 82 -9.56 10.56 -2.73
N GLY A 83 -8.58 10.65 -1.86
CA GLY A 83 -7.31 9.94 -1.94
C GLY A 83 -6.20 10.70 -2.66
N TYR A 84 -6.50 11.60 -3.60
CA TYR A 84 -5.48 12.40 -4.29
C TYR A 84 -4.88 13.51 -3.43
N GLU A 85 -5.57 13.94 -2.37
CA GLU A 85 -5.18 15.05 -1.50
C GLU A 85 -4.49 14.62 -0.20
N ILE A 86 -4.46 13.31 0.12
CA ILE A 86 -3.99 12.82 1.42
C ILE A 86 -2.54 13.18 1.73
N MET A 87 -1.65 13.14 0.73
CA MET A 87 -0.24 13.49 0.93
C MET A 87 -0.05 14.99 1.16
N ARG A 88 -0.85 15.83 0.53
CA ARG A 88 -0.85 17.28 0.81
C ARG A 88 -1.32 17.55 2.24
N LEU A 89 -2.37 16.87 2.69
CA LEU A 89 -2.88 17.00 4.06
C LEU A 89 -1.90 16.44 5.11
N LEU A 90 -1.21 15.33 4.78
CA LEU A 90 -0.12 14.79 5.60
C LEU A 90 1.03 15.80 5.73
N LYS A 91 1.51 16.36 4.61
CA LYS A 91 2.59 17.35 4.59
C LYS A 91 2.25 18.58 5.41
N LEU A 92 1.01 19.06 5.36
CA LEU A 92 0.51 20.19 6.17
C LEU A 92 0.33 19.85 7.66
N GLY A 93 0.49 18.57 8.06
CA GLY A 93 0.33 18.14 9.44
C GLY A 93 -1.14 18.11 9.91
N VAL A 94 -2.10 18.08 8.97
CA VAL A 94 -3.52 17.86 9.29
C VAL A 94 -3.71 16.45 9.86
N PHE A 95 -3.01 15.48 9.29
CA PHE A 95 -2.92 14.11 9.75
C PHE A 95 -1.49 13.75 10.12
N ASP A 96 -1.33 12.83 11.06
CA ASP A 96 -0.04 12.34 11.50
C ASP A 96 0.42 11.14 10.65
N ALA A 97 -0.53 10.29 10.20
CA ALA A 97 -0.25 9.17 9.31
C ALA A 97 -1.40 8.97 8.30
N VAL A 98 -1.05 8.45 7.10
CA VAL A 98 -2.03 8.18 6.04
C VAL A 98 -1.70 6.87 5.32
N HIS A 99 -2.75 6.12 4.98
CA HIS A 99 -2.69 5.03 4.01
C HIS A 99 -3.16 5.52 2.64
N GLY A 100 -2.50 5.06 1.59
CA GLY A 100 -2.85 5.48 0.23
C GLY A 100 -2.32 4.57 -0.85
N VAL A 101 -2.61 4.93 -2.10
CA VAL A 101 -2.13 4.25 -3.31
C VAL A 101 -1.04 5.12 -3.95
N THR A 102 0.12 4.53 -4.27
CA THR A 102 1.29 5.28 -4.76
C THR A 102 0.99 6.10 -6.01
N THR A 103 0.23 5.55 -6.94
CA THR A 103 -0.09 6.23 -8.20
C THR A 103 -1.11 7.35 -8.07
N TYR A 104 -1.87 7.43 -6.96
CA TYR A 104 -2.72 8.59 -6.66
C TYR A 104 -1.90 9.82 -6.26
N VAL A 105 -0.71 9.60 -5.72
CA VAL A 105 0.14 10.67 -5.18
C VAL A 105 1.39 10.91 -6.03
N ALA A 106 1.49 10.26 -7.19
CA ALA A 106 2.64 10.35 -8.10
C ALA A 106 2.71 11.64 -8.93
N GLN A 107 1.76 12.55 -8.79
CA GLN A 107 1.69 13.78 -9.63
C GLN A 107 2.95 14.65 -9.51
N ASP A 108 3.50 14.76 -8.30
CA ASP A 108 4.67 15.56 -8.01
C ASP A 108 6.00 14.78 -8.16
N SER A 109 5.93 13.47 -8.34
CA SER A 109 7.10 12.60 -8.51
C SER A 109 6.79 11.42 -9.43
N PRO A 110 7.18 11.47 -10.71
CA PRO A 110 7.08 10.32 -11.62
C PRO A 110 7.87 9.09 -11.15
N ALA A 111 8.89 9.26 -10.31
CA ALA A 111 9.60 8.14 -9.67
C ALA A 111 8.65 7.30 -8.79
N ILE A 112 7.73 7.92 -8.06
CA ILE A 112 6.73 7.19 -7.26
C ILE A 112 5.83 6.33 -8.17
N GLU A 113 5.43 6.85 -9.33
CA GLU A 113 4.65 6.09 -10.32
C GLU A 113 5.39 4.84 -10.82
N GLY A 114 6.74 4.93 -10.86
CA GLY A 114 7.61 3.82 -11.29
C GLY A 114 7.38 2.51 -10.54
N ALA A 115 6.89 2.53 -9.30
CA ALA A 115 6.59 1.35 -8.50
C ALA A 115 5.44 0.49 -9.07
N ASP A 116 4.56 1.08 -9.88
CA ASP A 116 3.32 0.45 -10.36
C ASP A 116 2.97 0.87 -11.78
N LEU A 117 3.90 0.68 -12.71
CA LEU A 117 3.66 0.95 -14.14
C LEU A 117 2.73 -0.09 -14.73
N ALA A 118 1.66 0.37 -15.39
CA ALA A 118 0.59 -0.47 -15.91
C ALA A 118 1.11 -1.58 -16.86
N GLY A 119 0.80 -2.82 -16.53
CA GLY A 119 1.12 -4.00 -17.33
C GLY A 119 2.56 -4.51 -17.23
N VAL A 120 3.46 -3.83 -16.51
CA VAL A 120 4.87 -4.23 -16.38
C VAL A 120 5.02 -5.55 -15.63
N ILE A 121 4.31 -5.74 -14.52
CA ILE A 121 4.36 -6.98 -13.72
C ILE A 121 2.94 -7.49 -13.47
N GLN A 122 2.68 -8.76 -13.82
CA GLN A 122 1.34 -9.37 -13.80
C GLN A 122 1.19 -10.49 -12.76
N ASP A 123 2.27 -10.90 -12.10
CA ASP A 123 2.23 -11.90 -11.03
C ASP A 123 2.66 -11.29 -9.69
N LEU A 124 2.00 -11.71 -8.62
CA LEU A 124 2.18 -11.12 -7.29
C LEU A 124 3.57 -11.36 -6.68
N PRO A 125 4.19 -12.56 -6.80
CA PRO A 125 5.53 -12.78 -6.27
C PRO A 125 6.59 -11.86 -6.89
N THR A 126 6.58 -11.71 -8.23
CA THR A 126 7.47 -10.79 -8.93
C THR A 126 7.17 -9.34 -8.56
N TYR A 127 5.89 -8.97 -8.44
CA TYR A 127 5.46 -7.63 -8.04
C TYR A 127 5.96 -7.27 -6.64
N ARG A 128 5.85 -8.18 -5.66
CA ARG A 128 6.36 -7.97 -4.31
C ARG A 128 7.87 -7.77 -4.32
N LYS A 129 8.62 -8.64 -5.01
CA LYS A 129 10.07 -8.53 -5.14
C LYS A 129 10.49 -7.19 -5.75
N ALA A 130 9.77 -6.72 -6.77
CA ALA A 130 10.04 -5.46 -7.43
C ALA A 130 9.77 -4.25 -6.53
N ASN A 131 8.65 -4.23 -5.81
CA ASN A 131 8.34 -3.17 -4.86
C ASN A 131 9.34 -3.11 -3.71
N GLU A 132 9.80 -4.27 -3.20
CA GLU A 132 10.83 -4.32 -2.17
C GLU A 132 12.17 -3.76 -2.67
N ALA A 133 12.59 -4.13 -3.89
CA ALA A 133 13.80 -3.58 -4.50
C ALA A 133 13.71 -2.06 -4.74
N TYR A 134 12.51 -1.54 -4.97
CA TYR A 134 12.26 -0.12 -5.25
C TYR A 134 11.95 0.70 -3.98
N ARG A 135 11.76 0.07 -2.83
CA ARG A 135 11.37 0.70 -1.55
C ARG A 135 12.25 1.89 -1.17
N HIS A 136 13.56 1.80 -1.34
CA HIS A 136 14.49 2.87 -0.99
C HIS A 136 14.31 4.13 -1.86
N ILE A 137 13.90 3.97 -3.12
CA ILE A 137 13.59 5.08 -4.02
C ILE A 137 12.29 5.73 -3.58
N LEU A 138 11.25 4.92 -3.31
CA LEU A 138 9.98 5.44 -2.77
C LEU A 138 10.21 6.19 -1.45
N ALA A 139 10.99 5.64 -0.53
CA ALA A 139 11.26 6.28 0.76
C ALA A 139 11.90 7.66 0.58
N ARG A 140 12.89 7.77 -0.31
CA ARG A 140 13.53 9.04 -0.66
C ARG A 140 12.52 10.05 -1.24
N GLU A 141 11.73 9.63 -2.23
CA GLU A 141 10.74 10.51 -2.87
C GLU A 141 9.67 10.99 -1.89
N PHE A 142 9.23 10.13 -0.95
CA PHE A 142 8.29 10.51 0.10
C PHE A 142 8.90 11.53 1.06
N GLU A 143 10.16 11.38 1.45
CA GLU A 143 10.86 12.35 2.30
C GLU A 143 11.05 13.69 1.57
N GLU A 144 11.58 13.66 0.34
CA GLU A 144 11.94 14.88 -0.41
C GLU A 144 10.73 15.67 -0.94
N LYS A 145 9.67 14.98 -1.40
CA LYS A 145 8.51 15.65 -2.02
C LYS A 145 7.39 15.95 -1.02
N TYR A 146 7.20 15.07 -0.06
CA TYR A 146 6.02 15.13 0.81
C TYR A 146 6.33 15.33 2.29
N ASP A 147 7.61 15.50 2.68
CA ASP A 147 8.01 15.57 4.08
C ASP A 147 7.39 14.41 4.89
N ALA A 148 7.47 13.21 4.34
CA ALA A 148 6.81 12.02 4.87
C ALA A 148 7.76 10.83 5.04
N LYS A 149 7.65 10.13 6.17
CA LYS A 149 8.35 8.86 6.41
C LYS A 149 7.53 7.72 5.86
N LEU A 150 8.05 7.02 4.87
CA LEU A 150 7.45 5.79 4.37
C LEU A 150 7.65 4.67 5.40
N LEU A 151 6.55 4.05 5.85
CA LEU A 151 6.56 3.03 6.89
C LEU A 151 6.24 1.63 6.36
N MET A 152 5.31 1.52 5.40
CA MET A 152 4.91 0.24 4.80
C MET A 152 4.71 0.40 3.29
N ILE A 153 4.93 -0.69 2.56
CA ILE A 153 4.50 -0.87 1.17
C ILE A 153 3.79 -2.21 1.07
N TYR A 154 2.61 -2.21 0.47
CA TYR A 154 1.83 -3.41 0.24
C TYR A 154 1.09 -3.31 -1.09
N ALA A 155 0.39 -4.36 -1.50
CA ALA A 155 -0.34 -4.38 -2.76
C ALA A 155 -1.83 -4.62 -2.54
N TRP A 156 -2.62 -4.14 -3.48
CA TRP A 156 -4.03 -4.49 -3.60
C TRP A 156 -4.20 -5.62 -4.63
N PRO A 157 -5.38 -6.28 -4.68
CA PRO A 157 -5.69 -7.27 -5.69
C PRO A 157 -5.43 -6.79 -7.11
N SER A 158 -5.21 -7.75 -8.03
CA SER A 158 -4.83 -7.45 -9.41
C SER A 158 -5.80 -6.50 -10.08
N GLN A 159 -5.25 -5.50 -10.75
CA GLN A 159 -5.99 -4.50 -11.49
C GLN A 159 -6.48 -5.10 -12.80
N GLN A 160 -7.79 -5.16 -12.96
CA GLN A 160 -8.44 -5.75 -14.13
C GLN A 160 -9.45 -4.77 -14.74
N LEU A 161 -9.93 -5.10 -15.93
CA LEU A 161 -10.88 -4.29 -16.67
C LEU A 161 -12.32 -4.79 -16.43
N PHE A 162 -13.20 -3.87 -16.11
CA PHE A 162 -14.62 -4.12 -15.87
C PHE A 162 -15.44 -3.26 -16.84
N CYS A 163 -16.23 -3.91 -17.71
CA CYS A 163 -16.96 -3.22 -18.78
C CYS A 163 -18.45 -3.48 -18.76
N ASN A 164 -19.22 -2.50 -19.16
CA ASN A 164 -20.63 -2.71 -19.53
C ASN A 164 -20.71 -2.96 -21.04
N LEU A 165 -20.83 -4.23 -21.44
CA LEU A 165 -21.00 -4.64 -22.84
C LEU A 165 -22.48 -4.82 -23.21
N GLY A 166 -23.41 -4.59 -22.27
CA GLY A 166 -24.85 -4.73 -22.46
C GLY A 166 -25.30 -6.19 -22.43
N ASP A 167 -24.83 -7.02 -23.36
CA ASP A 167 -25.20 -8.43 -23.48
C ASP A 167 -24.20 -9.35 -22.76
N LYS A 168 -24.66 -10.02 -21.70
CA LYS A 168 -23.84 -10.96 -20.90
C LYS A 168 -23.44 -12.23 -21.65
N SER A 169 -24.01 -12.51 -22.83
CA SER A 169 -23.62 -13.65 -23.68
C SER A 169 -22.30 -13.43 -24.43
N VAL A 170 -21.75 -12.21 -24.42
CA VAL A 170 -20.43 -11.91 -25.01
C VAL A 170 -19.35 -12.62 -24.19
N THR A 171 -18.69 -13.58 -24.79
CA THR A 171 -17.61 -14.38 -24.15
C THR A 171 -16.21 -14.07 -24.67
N GLU A 172 -16.11 -13.22 -25.69
CA GLU A 172 -14.85 -12.80 -26.31
C GLU A 172 -14.80 -11.27 -26.41
N TYR A 173 -13.86 -10.67 -25.71
CA TYR A 173 -13.63 -9.22 -25.74
C TYR A 173 -12.18 -8.91 -25.34
N GLY A 174 -11.36 -8.64 -26.33
CA GLY A 174 -9.93 -8.38 -26.16
C GLY A 174 -9.59 -6.89 -26.07
N LEU A 175 -8.30 -6.61 -25.93
CA LEU A 175 -7.74 -5.25 -25.89
C LEU A 175 -7.98 -4.48 -27.20
N ASP A 176 -8.08 -5.17 -28.33
CA ASP A 176 -8.37 -4.59 -29.64
C ASP A 176 -9.75 -3.93 -29.72
N LYS A 177 -10.69 -4.33 -28.86
CA LYS A 177 -12.05 -3.77 -28.78
C LYS A 177 -12.14 -2.51 -27.93
N LEU A 178 -11.05 -2.11 -27.28
CA LEU A 178 -11.01 -0.91 -26.45
C LEU A 178 -10.83 0.40 -27.24
N ALA A 179 -10.49 0.28 -28.54
CA ALA A 179 -10.37 1.46 -29.41
C ALA A 179 -11.67 2.29 -29.42
N GLY A 180 -11.55 3.58 -29.17
CA GLY A 180 -12.68 4.52 -29.07
C GLY A 180 -13.55 4.43 -27.81
N LYS A 181 -13.30 3.47 -26.89
CA LYS A 181 -14.01 3.37 -25.62
C LYS A 181 -13.48 4.36 -24.60
N LYS A 182 -14.37 4.87 -23.75
CA LYS A 182 -14.04 5.68 -22.57
C LYS A 182 -13.79 4.75 -21.39
N ILE A 183 -12.57 4.77 -20.84
CA ILE A 183 -12.18 3.84 -19.79
C ILE A 183 -11.75 4.63 -18.56
N ARG A 184 -12.42 4.39 -17.45
CA ARG A 184 -12.04 4.98 -16.16
C ARG A 184 -10.67 4.46 -15.74
N THR A 185 -9.77 5.38 -15.47
CA THR A 185 -8.48 5.13 -14.83
C THR A 185 -8.36 5.91 -13.54
N TYR A 186 -7.32 5.64 -12.75
CA TYR A 186 -7.02 6.39 -11.52
C TYR A 186 -5.57 6.88 -11.49
N SER A 187 -4.80 6.60 -12.52
CA SER A 187 -3.40 6.99 -12.61
C SER A 187 -2.98 7.33 -14.04
N THR A 188 -1.91 8.07 -14.17
CA THR A 188 -1.35 8.46 -15.48
C THR A 188 -0.86 7.25 -16.25
N THR A 189 -0.18 6.30 -15.59
CA THR A 189 0.33 5.08 -16.23
C THR A 189 -0.79 4.20 -16.80
N LEU A 190 -1.92 4.04 -16.11
CA LEU A 190 -3.10 3.40 -16.67
C LEU A 190 -3.66 4.18 -17.86
N GLY A 191 -3.66 5.52 -17.80
CA GLY A 191 -4.03 6.36 -18.92
C GLY A 191 -3.12 6.16 -20.15
N ASP A 192 -1.83 6.00 -19.94
CA ASP A 192 -0.88 5.69 -21.01
C ASP A 192 -1.17 4.33 -21.65
N PHE A 193 -1.48 3.33 -20.84
CA PHE A 193 -1.88 2.01 -21.33
C PHE A 193 -3.15 2.09 -22.18
N ILE A 194 -4.19 2.77 -21.67
CA ILE A 194 -5.45 2.93 -22.40
C ILE A 194 -5.27 3.68 -23.72
N ALA A 195 -4.45 4.73 -23.74
CA ALA A 195 -4.10 5.42 -24.99
C ALA A 195 -3.35 4.49 -25.96
N GLY A 196 -2.51 3.59 -25.44
CA GLY A 196 -1.76 2.61 -26.24
C GLY A 196 -2.66 1.57 -26.94
N VAL A 197 -3.80 1.24 -26.35
CA VAL A 197 -4.82 0.37 -26.98
C VAL A 197 -5.87 1.15 -27.78
N GLY A 198 -5.69 2.47 -27.99
CA GLY A 198 -6.59 3.32 -28.77
C GLY A 198 -7.85 3.77 -28.03
N GLY A 199 -7.94 3.55 -26.73
CA GLY A 199 -9.03 4.01 -25.89
C GLY A 199 -8.81 5.44 -25.37
N THR A 200 -9.84 6.00 -24.73
CA THR A 200 -9.81 7.30 -24.07
C THR A 200 -9.84 7.11 -22.54
N ALA A 201 -8.79 7.50 -21.86
CA ALA A 201 -8.73 7.46 -20.41
C ALA A 201 -9.53 8.60 -19.77
N VAL A 202 -10.34 8.29 -18.76
CA VAL A 202 -11.08 9.26 -17.94
C VAL A 202 -10.66 9.06 -16.49
N THR A 203 -9.99 10.03 -15.90
CA THR A 203 -9.56 9.95 -14.50
C THR A 203 -10.72 10.28 -13.57
N ILE A 204 -11.13 9.31 -12.75
CA ILE A 204 -12.26 9.44 -11.82
C ILE A 204 -11.86 8.84 -10.49
N ALA A 205 -12.10 9.58 -9.38
CA ALA A 205 -11.86 9.11 -8.03
C ALA A 205 -12.70 7.87 -7.71
N PHE A 206 -12.17 6.94 -6.89
CA PHE A 206 -12.77 5.60 -6.73
C PHE A 206 -14.23 5.63 -6.27
N ALA A 207 -14.57 6.49 -5.31
CA ALA A 207 -15.94 6.61 -4.80
C ALA A 207 -16.95 7.10 -5.85
N GLU A 208 -16.48 7.77 -6.91
CA GLU A 208 -17.33 8.36 -7.97
C GLU A 208 -17.53 7.43 -9.17
N VAL A 209 -16.87 6.25 -9.18
CA VAL A 209 -16.86 5.39 -10.38
C VAL A 209 -18.21 4.76 -10.67
N VAL A 210 -18.92 4.24 -9.64
CA VAL A 210 -20.22 3.59 -9.86
C VAL A 210 -21.22 4.54 -10.52
N PRO A 211 -21.46 5.77 -10.02
CA PRO A 211 -22.31 6.72 -10.72
C PRO A 211 -21.81 7.14 -12.11
N ALA A 212 -20.47 7.18 -12.32
CA ALA A 212 -19.92 7.49 -13.64
C ALA A 212 -20.18 6.38 -14.68
N LEU A 213 -20.00 5.11 -14.29
CA LEU A 213 -20.32 3.95 -15.12
C LEU A 213 -21.82 3.87 -15.40
N GLN A 214 -22.66 4.10 -14.39
CA GLN A 214 -24.13 4.08 -14.52
C GLN A 214 -24.64 5.14 -15.48
N LYS A 215 -24.02 6.32 -15.50
CA LYS A 215 -24.38 7.45 -16.37
C LYS A 215 -23.71 7.39 -17.75
N GLY A 216 -22.88 6.38 -18.06
CA GLY A 216 -22.17 6.27 -19.32
C GLY A 216 -21.06 7.32 -19.50
N VAL A 217 -20.56 7.92 -18.43
CA VAL A 217 -19.36 8.79 -18.47
C VAL A 217 -18.13 7.97 -18.84
N ALA A 218 -18.09 6.69 -18.43
CA ALA A 218 -17.13 5.70 -18.86
C ALA A 218 -17.85 4.40 -19.25
N ASP A 219 -17.35 3.72 -20.29
CA ASP A 219 -17.87 2.43 -20.76
C ASP A 219 -17.30 1.27 -19.91
N CYS A 220 -16.07 1.44 -19.45
CA CYS A 220 -15.33 0.47 -18.64
C CYS A 220 -14.60 1.19 -17.49
N GLY A 221 -14.12 0.41 -16.52
CA GLY A 221 -13.23 0.91 -15.48
C GLY A 221 -12.13 -0.08 -15.13
N LEU A 222 -10.99 0.45 -14.70
CA LEU A 222 -9.87 -0.33 -14.16
C LEU A 222 -9.86 -0.23 -12.65
N THR A 223 -9.79 -1.36 -11.97
CA THR A 223 -9.62 -1.46 -10.51
C THR A 223 -9.26 -2.88 -10.08
N GLY A 224 -8.93 -3.05 -8.79
CA GLY A 224 -8.69 -4.35 -8.18
C GLY A 224 -9.94 -5.24 -8.16
N THR A 225 -9.75 -6.56 -8.20
CA THR A 225 -10.83 -7.53 -8.26
C THR A 225 -11.78 -7.42 -7.06
N LEU A 226 -11.30 -7.53 -5.82
CA LEU A 226 -12.13 -7.39 -4.64
C LEU A 226 -12.63 -5.95 -4.40
N PRO A 227 -11.83 -4.89 -4.63
CA PRO A 227 -12.34 -3.52 -4.65
C PRO A 227 -13.54 -3.29 -5.58
N ALA A 228 -13.53 -3.86 -6.79
CA ALA A 228 -14.69 -3.78 -7.69
C ALA A 228 -15.94 -4.41 -7.08
N TYR A 229 -15.77 -5.58 -6.45
CA TYR A 229 -16.86 -6.28 -5.79
C TYR A 229 -17.42 -5.50 -4.60
N ASN A 230 -16.54 -5.04 -3.69
CA ASN A 230 -16.93 -4.30 -2.49
C ASN A 230 -17.62 -2.97 -2.81
N ALA A 231 -17.19 -2.31 -3.88
CA ALA A 231 -17.82 -1.09 -4.39
C ALA A 231 -19.05 -1.37 -5.26
N LYS A 232 -19.46 -2.64 -5.40
CA LYS A 232 -20.66 -3.08 -6.12
C LYS A 232 -20.67 -2.69 -7.60
N TRP A 233 -19.50 -2.72 -8.27
CA TRP A 233 -19.42 -2.45 -9.71
C TRP A 233 -20.26 -3.43 -10.53
N TRP A 234 -20.46 -4.66 -10.01
CA TRP A 234 -21.32 -5.68 -10.62
C TRP A 234 -22.80 -5.26 -10.80
N GLN A 235 -23.23 -4.16 -10.18
CA GLN A 235 -24.56 -3.60 -10.40
C GLN A 235 -24.65 -2.74 -11.68
N VAL A 236 -23.53 -2.25 -12.20
CA VAL A 236 -23.47 -1.27 -13.28
C VAL A 236 -22.65 -1.70 -14.48
N VAL A 237 -21.85 -2.80 -14.35
CA VAL A 237 -21.11 -3.41 -15.45
C VAL A 237 -21.45 -4.89 -15.58
N THR A 238 -21.24 -5.46 -16.76
CA THR A 238 -21.68 -6.81 -17.12
C THR A 238 -20.54 -7.81 -17.21
N HIS A 239 -19.29 -7.35 -17.39
CA HIS A 239 -18.13 -8.19 -17.69
C HIS A 239 -16.92 -7.82 -16.83
N ASN A 240 -16.16 -8.86 -16.44
CA ASN A 240 -14.81 -8.77 -15.94
C ASN A 240 -13.84 -9.35 -16.96
N ILE A 241 -13.09 -8.48 -17.64
CA ILE A 241 -12.02 -8.90 -18.56
C ILE A 241 -10.75 -9.03 -17.73
N ARG A 242 -10.26 -10.28 -17.57
CA ARG A 242 -9.24 -10.68 -16.59
C ARG A 242 -7.81 -10.41 -17.03
N ILE A 243 -7.62 -9.37 -17.84
CA ILE A 243 -6.27 -8.91 -18.16
C ILE A 243 -5.70 -8.16 -16.96
N ARG A 244 -4.54 -8.61 -16.48
CA ARG A 244 -3.89 -8.02 -15.31
C ARG A 244 -2.96 -6.89 -15.69
N LEU A 245 -3.17 -5.70 -15.13
CA LEU A 245 -2.35 -4.51 -15.38
C LEU A 245 -1.47 -4.12 -14.17
N GLY A 246 -1.26 -5.03 -13.23
CA GLY A 246 -0.52 -4.82 -11.98
C GLY A 246 -1.37 -5.05 -10.74
N TYR A 247 -0.94 -4.54 -9.59
CA TYR A 247 -1.53 -4.83 -8.27
C TYR A 247 -1.78 -3.60 -7.41
N ALA A 248 -1.72 -2.41 -7.94
CA ALA A 248 -1.82 -1.14 -7.23
C ALA A 248 -0.96 -1.08 -5.95
N SER A 249 0.29 -0.64 -6.08
CA SER A 249 1.19 -0.41 -4.95
C SER A 249 0.58 0.60 -3.98
N SER A 250 0.57 0.25 -2.70
CA SER A 250 -0.03 1.03 -1.63
C SER A 250 0.95 1.23 -0.49
N PHE A 251 0.71 2.23 0.34
CA PHE A 251 1.65 2.63 1.37
C PHE A 251 0.96 3.03 2.68
N LEU A 252 1.75 3.00 3.76
CA LEU A 252 1.54 3.77 4.97
C LEU A 252 2.69 4.77 5.09
N ALA A 253 2.35 6.04 5.27
CA ALA A 253 3.33 7.09 5.51
C ALA A 253 2.95 7.94 6.74
N MET A 254 3.96 8.41 7.47
CA MET A 254 3.81 9.34 8.60
C MET A 254 4.42 10.69 8.25
N ASN A 255 3.82 11.79 8.71
CA ASN A 255 4.42 13.12 8.62
C ASN A 255 5.84 13.10 9.21
N LEU A 256 6.84 13.57 8.46
CA LEU A 256 8.25 13.44 8.83
C LEU A 256 8.57 14.19 10.14
N LYS A 257 7.98 15.37 10.35
CA LYS A 257 8.14 16.13 11.60
C LYS A 257 7.56 15.35 12.78
N LYS A 258 6.38 14.73 12.61
CA LYS A 258 5.77 13.88 13.62
C LYS A 258 6.66 12.67 13.91
N TRP A 259 7.13 11.95 12.88
CA TRP A 259 8.04 10.82 13.04
C TRP A 259 9.31 11.19 13.81
N ASN A 260 9.96 12.30 13.44
CA ASN A 260 11.19 12.78 14.09
C ASN A 260 10.98 13.32 15.50
N SER A 261 9.74 13.62 15.90
CA SER A 261 9.39 14.02 17.28
C SER A 261 9.14 12.84 18.22
N LEU A 262 9.02 11.63 17.69
CA LEU A 262 8.85 10.41 18.48
C LEU A 262 10.19 10.02 19.12
N ASP A 263 10.13 9.53 20.36
CA ASP A 263 11.30 8.90 20.97
C ASP A 263 11.69 7.60 20.25
N GLU A 264 12.91 7.16 20.45
CA GLU A 264 13.47 6.00 19.78
C GLU A 264 12.68 4.71 20.09
N GLU A 265 12.18 4.56 21.33
CA GLU A 265 11.36 3.42 21.72
C GLU A 265 10.06 3.37 20.92
N THR A 266 9.37 4.51 20.78
CA THR A 266 8.14 4.63 19.97
C THR A 266 8.43 4.34 18.49
N GLN A 267 9.52 4.87 17.93
CA GLN A 267 9.90 4.57 16.54
C GLN A 267 10.20 3.09 16.33
N ASN A 268 10.92 2.46 17.26
CA ASN A 268 11.24 1.03 17.21
C ASN A 268 9.99 0.16 17.41
N PHE A 269 9.07 0.58 18.28
CA PHE A 269 7.76 -0.05 18.43
C PHE A 269 7.00 -0.05 17.10
N PHE A 270 6.85 1.10 16.42
CA PHE A 270 6.20 1.13 15.11
C PHE A 270 6.86 0.21 14.10
N LYS A 271 8.20 0.23 13.97
CA LYS A 271 8.93 -0.68 13.08
C LYS A 271 8.60 -2.16 13.38
N ALA A 272 8.59 -2.53 14.66
CA ALA A 272 8.31 -3.90 15.09
C ALA A 272 6.84 -4.33 14.85
N GLN A 273 5.88 -3.42 15.02
CA GLN A 273 4.46 -3.74 14.88
C GLN A 273 3.94 -3.62 13.45
N LEU A 274 4.53 -2.73 12.63
CA LEU A 274 4.12 -2.55 11.24
C LEU A 274 4.69 -3.62 10.30
N ALA A 275 5.84 -4.22 10.61
CA ALA A 275 6.39 -5.30 9.79
C ALA A 275 5.44 -6.52 9.68
N PRO A 276 4.87 -7.08 10.79
CA PRO A 276 3.87 -8.14 10.66
C PRO A 276 2.58 -7.67 9.99
N LEU A 277 2.15 -6.43 10.18
CA LEU A 277 0.98 -5.89 9.48
C LEU A 277 1.21 -5.82 7.96
N GLU A 278 2.39 -5.40 7.52
CA GLU A 278 2.77 -5.40 6.12
C GLU A 278 2.73 -6.82 5.51
N GLU A 279 3.24 -7.83 6.25
CA GLU A 279 3.14 -9.23 5.83
C GLU A 279 1.68 -9.71 5.74
N GLU A 280 0.82 -9.35 6.69
CA GLU A 280 -0.62 -9.63 6.65
C GLU A 280 -1.28 -9.01 5.41
N MET A 281 -0.90 -7.78 5.03
CA MET A 281 -1.40 -7.09 3.83
C MET A 281 -0.97 -7.83 2.54
N TRP A 282 0.31 -8.20 2.43
CA TRP A 282 0.82 -8.95 1.28
C TRP A 282 0.17 -10.33 1.16
N ALA A 283 0.03 -11.06 2.25
CA ALA A 283 -0.62 -12.37 2.27
C ALA A 283 -2.09 -12.28 1.85
N ALA A 284 -2.79 -11.25 2.31
CA ALA A 284 -4.19 -11.04 1.97
C ALA A 284 -4.41 -10.73 0.49
N THR A 285 -3.42 -10.15 -0.19
CA THR A 285 -3.57 -9.73 -1.60
C THR A 285 -3.96 -10.90 -2.50
N ALA A 286 -3.28 -12.05 -2.40
CA ALA A 286 -3.59 -13.23 -3.22
C ALA A 286 -4.99 -13.80 -2.92
N ILE A 287 -5.35 -13.89 -1.64
CA ILE A 287 -6.66 -14.38 -1.18
C ILE A 287 -7.77 -13.46 -1.68
N ASN A 288 -7.58 -12.16 -1.51
CA ASN A 288 -8.54 -11.14 -1.92
C ASN A 288 -8.64 -11.02 -3.45
N ASP A 289 -7.56 -11.29 -4.20
CA ASP A 289 -7.59 -11.31 -5.66
C ASP A 289 -8.50 -12.44 -6.17
N GLN A 290 -8.32 -13.67 -5.66
CA GLN A 290 -9.15 -14.80 -6.01
C GLN A 290 -10.61 -14.59 -5.58
N ARG A 291 -10.83 -14.19 -4.32
CA ARG A 291 -12.18 -13.89 -3.79
C ARG A 291 -12.89 -12.82 -4.62
N GLY A 292 -12.16 -11.79 -5.04
CA GLY A 292 -12.72 -10.76 -5.91
C GLY A 292 -13.13 -11.29 -7.28
N MET A 293 -12.32 -12.15 -7.92
CA MET A 293 -12.66 -12.77 -9.19
C MET A 293 -13.90 -13.68 -9.08
N ASP A 294 -13.98 -14.44 -8.01
CA ASP A 294 -15.08 -15.37 -7.75
C ASP A 294 -16.39 -14.62 -7.48
N CYS A 295 -16.36 -13.67 -6.55
CA CYS A 295 -17.54 -12.91 -6.17
C CYS A 295 -18.08 -11.98 -7.27
N ASN A 296 -17.22 -11.41 -8.12
CA ASN A 296 -17.67 -10.61 -9.25
C ASN A 296 -18.38 -11.45 -10.32
N ALA A 297 -17.92 -12.68 -10.55
CA ALA A 297 -18.48 -13.59 -11.57
C ALA A 297 -19.52 -14.56 -10.97
N GLN A 298 -19.24 -15.86 -11.02
CA GLN A 298 -20.16 -16.93 -10.60
C GLN A 298 -19.46 -17.95 -9.68
N GLY A 299 -18.29 -17.61 -9.16
CA GLY A 299 -17.54 -18.47 -8.27
C GLY A 299 -18.10 -18.50 -6.85
N PRO A 300 -17.46 -19.28 -5.96
CA PRO A 300 -17.88 -19.31 -4.56
C PRO A 300 -17.72 -17.93 -3.94
N CYS A 301 -18.78 -17.47 -3.24
CA CYS A 301 -18.80 -16.18 -2.57
C CYS A 301 -19.67 -16.28 -1.31
N ASP A 302 -19.14 -15.81 -0.19
CA ASP A 302 -19.83 -15.86 1.10
C ASP A 302 -21.09 -14.95 1.18
N THR A 303 -21.22 -14.08 0.20
CA THR A 303 -22.31 -13.11 0.09
C THR A 303 -22.96 -13.22 -1.29
N GLN A 304 -23.54 -12.14 -1.81
CA GLN A 304 -24.17 -12.15 -3.12
C GLN A 304 -23.14 -12.17 -4.26
N VAL A 305 -23.26 -13.11 -5.20
CA VAL A 305 -22.44 -13.12 -6.43
C VAL A 305 -22.84 -11.99 -7.38
N GLY A 306 -21.86 -11.42 -8.06
CA GLY A 306 -22.07 -10.30 -9.00
C GLY A 306 -22.63 -10.72 -10.36
N ASN A 307 -22.51 -12.00 -10.74
CA ASN A 307 -22.96 -12.54 -12.02
C ASN A 307 -22.42 -11.80 -13.25
N MET A 308 -21.20 -11.28 -13.18
CA MET A 308 -20.49 -10.80 -14.37
C MET A 308 -20.01 -11.96 -15.22
N THR A 309 -20.00 -11.78 -16.52
CA THR A 309 -19.30 -12.71 -17.44
C THR A 309 -17.79 -12.47 -17.34
N ALA A 310 -17.06 -13.51 -16.98
CA ALA A 310 -15.61 -13.48 -16.94
C ALA A 310 -15.04 -13.77 -18.32
N ILE A 311 -14.10 -12.95 -18.80
CA ILE A 311 -13.42 -13.13 -20.08
C ILE A 311 -11.91 -13.23 -19.80
N GLU A 312 -11.33 -14.37 -20.19
CA GLU A 312 -9.89 -14.59 -20.06
C GLU A 312 -9.13 -13.96 -21.23
N PRO A 313 -7.93 -13.38 -21.00
CA PRO A 313 -7.13 -12.79 -22.06
C PRO A 313 -6.61 -13.86 -23.03
N THR A 314 -6.67 -13.55 -24.31
CA THR A 314 -6.14 -14.38 -25.38
C THR A 314 -4.60 -14.25 -25.50
N ALA A 315 -3.98 -15.09 -26.32
CA ALA A 315 -2.56 -14.94 -26.66
C ALA A 315 -2.31 -13.60 -27.38
N ALA A 316 -3.25 -13.15 -28.23
CA ALA A 316 -3.15 -11.85 -28.90
C ALA A 316 -3.19 -10.67 -27.92
N ASP A 317 -4.03 -10.74 -26.88
CA ASP A 317 -4.08 -9.72 -25.84
C ASP A 317 -2.76 -9.62 -25.06
N LYS A 318 -2.11 -10.75 -24.79
CA LYS A 318 -0.81 -10.77 -24.09
C LYS A 318 0.29 -10.12 -24.94
N VAL A 319 0.32 -10.41 -26.24
CA VAL A 319 1.26 -9.77 -27.19
C VAL A 319 0.99 -8.28 -27.30
N MET A 320 -0.29 -7.87 -27.42
CA MET A 320 -0.66 -6.47 -27.49
C MET A 320 -0.31 -5.73 -26.19
N LEU A 321 -0.59 -6.34 -25.03
CA LEU A 321 -0.23 -5.77 -23.72
C LEU A 321 1.27 -5.48 -23.66
N GLN A 322 2.12 -6.45 -23.99
CA GLN A 322 3.57 -6.26 -23.96
C GLN A 322 4.00 -5.12 -24.90
N SER A 323 3.49 -5.11 -26.13
CA SER A 323 3.77 -4.03 -27.10
C SER A 323 3.35 -2.65 -26.57
N VAL A 324 2.18 -2.55 -25.94
CA VAL A 324 1.69 -1.28 -25.36
C VAL A 324 2.56 -0.85 -24.16
N VAL A 325 2.96 -1.79 -23.31
CA VAL A 325 3.85 -1.49 -22.19
C VAL A 325 5.17 -0.90 -22.70
N GLU A 326 5.82 -1.54 -23.65
CA GLU A 326 7.12 -1.12 -24.17
C GLU A 326 7.04 0.20 -24.96
N ASN A 327 6.01 0.38 -25.78
CA ASN A 327 5.92 1.48 -26.72
C ASN A 327 5.15 2.70 -26.20
N PHE A 328 4.30 2.55 -25.20
CA PHE A 328 3.52 3.66 -24.62
C PHE A 328 3.83 3.87 -23.14
N VAL A 329 3.65 2.87 -22.30
CA VAL A 329 3.76 3.04 -20.84
C VAL A 329 5.19 3.42 -20.45
N LEU A 330 6.18 2.62 -20.80
CA LEU A 330 7.58 2.87 -20.43
C LEU A 330 8.14 4.14 -21.05
N LYS A 331 7.86 4.38 -22.34
CA LYS A 331 8.35 5.61 -23.03
C LYS A 331 7.76 6.88 -22.45
N ARG A 332 6.46 6.90 -22.18
CA ARG A 332 5.79 8.08 -21.62
C ARG A 332 6.20 8.31 -20.16
N TRP A 333 6.31 7.24 -19.38
CA TRP A 333 6.81 7.34 -18.03
C TRP A 333 8.26 7.85 -18.00
N ALA A 334 9.18 7.29 -18.79
CA ALA A 334 10.57 7.75 -18.85
C ALA A 334 10.65 9.25 -19.20
N LYS A 335 9.83 9.71 -20.16
CA LYS A 335 9.75 11.13 -20.48
C LYS A 335 9.27 11.99 -19.31
N ARG A 336 8.31 11.53 -18.51
CA ARG A 336 7.87 12.22 -17.27
C ARG A 336 8.94 12.21 -16.20
N CYS A 337 9.64 11.08 -16.03
CA CYS A 337 10.79 10.91 -15.14
C CYS A 337 11.88 11.95 -15.41
N GLY A 338 12.13 12.27 -16.68
CA GLY A 338 12.83 13.46 -17.15
C GLY A 338 14.34 13.48 -16.91
N THR A 339 14.90 12.51 -16.18
CA THR A 339 16.34 12.43 -15.90
C THR A 339 16.86 11.01 -16.10
N GLN A 340 18.10 10.90 -16.60
CA GLN A 340 18.76 9.60 -16.76
C GLN A 340 18.84 8.85 -15.43
N LYS A 341 19.14 9.56 -14.32
CA LYS A 341 19.18 8.95 -12.97
C LYS A 341 17.88 8.24 -12.61
N CYS A 342 16.72 8.88 -12.82
CA CYS A 342 15.42 8.28 -12.50
C CYS A 342 15.16 7.00 -13.31
N VAL A 343 15.48 7.03 -14.60
CA VAL A 343 15.35 5.87 -15.50
C VAL A 343 16.32 4.74 -15.12
N ASP A 344 17.58 5.08 -14.81
CA ASP A 344 18.59 4.11 -14.41
C ASP A 344 18.26 3.43 -13.08
N GLU A 345 17.78 4.18 -12.09
CA GLU A 345 17.33 3.62 -10.81
C GLU A 345 16.17 2.63 -11.00
N TRP A 346 15.21 2.93 -11.86
CA TRP A 346 14.14 2.01 -12.21
C TRP A 346 14.65 0.77 -12.94
N ASN A 347 15.52 0.96 -13.94
CA ASN A 347 16.11 -0.13 -14.71
C ASN A 347 16.94 -1.08 -13.84
N ALA A 348 17.67 -0.52 -12.85
CA ALA A 348 18.50 -1.31 -11.91
C ALA A 348 17.66 -2.14 -10.91
N THR A 349 16.39 -1.79 -10.72
CA THR A 349 15.48 -2.41 -9.75
C THR A 349 14.35 -3.16 -10.46
N ILE A 350 13.24 -2.48 -10.73
CA ILE A 350 12.05 -3.06 -11.35
C ILE A 350 12.34 -3.55 -12.76
N GLY A 351 13.06 -2.78 -13.56
CA GLY A 351 13.45 -3.16 -14.93
C GLY A 351 14.23 -4.48 -14.96
N LYS A 352 15.21 -4.63 -14.07
CA LYS A 352 15.99 -5.87 -13.94
C LYS A 352 15.13 -7.07 -13.52
N ILE A 353 14.14 -6.86 -12.66
CA ILE A 353 13.28 -7.93 -12.14
C ILE A 353 12.23 -8.32 -13.18
N SER A 354 11.63 -7.36 -13.86
CA SER A 354 10.61 -7.59 -14.90
C SER A 354 11.19 -8.02 -16.25
N GLY A 355 12.50 -7.85 -16.45
CA GLY A 355 13.14 -8.06 -17.75
C GLY A 355 12.89 -6.94 -18.76
N MET A 356 12.28 -5.82 -18.34
CA MET A 356 11.96 -4.68 -19.20
C MET A 356 12.96 -3.55 -19.03
N LYS A 357 13.08 -2.67 -20.03
CA LYS A 357 14.01 -1.54 -20.01
C LYS A 357 13.30 -0.28 -20.46
N ALA A 358 13.31 0.74 -19.61
CA ALA A 358 12.92 2.09 -19.97
C ALA A 358 14.11 2.87 -20.56
N ALA A 359 13.84 3.82 -21.44
CA ALA A 359 14.81 4.72 -22.03
C ALA A 359 14.19 6.12 -22.20
N LEU A 360 15.00 7.18 -22.01
CA LEU A 360 14.63 8.57 -22.30
C LEU A 360 14.52 8.81 -23.80
#